data_d58d703d661b117260da7a8673e386eb
#
_entry.id   d58d703d661b117260da7a8673e386eb
#
_cell.length_a   1.000
_cell.length_b   1.000
_cell.length_c   1.000
_cell.angle_alpha   90.00
_cell.angle_beta   90.00
_cell.angle_gamma   90.00
#
_symmetry.space_group_name_H-M   'P 1'
#
loop_
_entity.id
_entity.type
_entity.pdbx_description
1 polymer ?
#
loop_
_entity_poly.entity_id
_entity_poly.type
_entity_poly.pdbx_seq_one_letter_code
_entity_poly.pdbx_strand_id
1 'polypeptide(L)'
;MNNENFLLGTPTAYQFCDDNGIAIEMVAKALSKSFLSVEDVQLFLNTQSSRKYESIKSQVSKYWDIDHAAFGEIRIESVDNFSKITAENLTAAVQVIPSVTHGDNFSIQKINDFRQQIKEELKQQNRNLTLLPFIIKAMAKSLKQFPKINASLSHDGEKLIYKNYIHIGVAMQTNYGLVVPVIRNVDKKNLLEIIDDLQNLTTLARSKKLKQEHLGGASITVTSLGKIAGLRFTPIINPPELAILGVSKTLIEPVWNGQEFLPEMKVPLDLSYDHRVINGVLASHFMTDIGNRIANPELILV
;
A
#
# COMPACT_ATOMS: atom_id res chain seq x y z
N MET A 1 36.10 -30.43 -35.63
CA MET A 1 34.68 -30.68 -35.36
C MET A 1 34.03 -29.34 -35.18
N ASN A 2 33.26 -28.91 -36.18
CA ASN A 2 32.67 -27.58 -36.24
C ASN A 2 31.55 -27.50 -35.23
N ASN A 3 31.69 -26.65 -34.21
CA ASN A 3 30.56 -26.17 -33.42
C ASN A 3 29.79 -25.13 -34.27
N GLU A 4 28.83 -25.61 -35.06
CA GLU A 4 27.80 -24.73 -35.60
C GLU A 4 26.95 -24.22 -34.41
N ASN A 5 27.17 -22.96 -34.01
CA ASN A 5 26.29 -22.25 -33.12
C ASN A 5 24.94 -22.02 -33.82
N PHE A 6 24.03 -22.98 -33.72
CA PHE A 6 22.66 -22.80 -34.16
C PHE A 6 22.04 -21.75 -33.27
N LEU A 7 21.64 -20.63 -33.85
CA LEU A 7 20.83 -19.60 -33.16
C LEU A 7 19.50 -20.23 -32.76
N LEU A 8 19.24 -20.30 -31.45
CA LEU A 8 18.01 -20.88 -30.89
C LEU A 8 16.82 -19.93 -30.92
N GLY A 9 16.97 -18.68 -31.38
CA GLY A 9 15.88 -17.71 -31.44
C GLY A 9 16.24 -16.40 -32.12
N THR A 10 15.28 -15.48 -32.21
CA THR A 10 15.49 -14.13 -32.73
C THR A 10 16.41 -13.33 -31.81
N PRO A 11 17.15 -12.30 -32.31
CA PRO A 11 17.96 -11.42 -31.44
C PRO A 11 17.17 -10.80 -30.31
N THR A 12 15.90 -10.44 -30.55
CA THR A 12 14.97 -9.92 -29.56
C THR A 12 14.57 -10.98 -28.54
N ALA A 13 14.45 -12.26 -28.91
CA ALA A 13 14.21 -13.35 -27.96
C ALA A 13 15.39 -13.57 -27.01
N TYR A 14 16.64 -13.49 -27.54
CA TYR A 14 17.85 -13.54 -26.72
C TYR A 14 17.88 -12.39 -25.73
N GLN A 15 17.67 -11.15 -26.19
CA GLN A 15 17.64 -9.97 -25.31
C GLN A 15 16.55 -10.10 -24.24
N PHE A 16 15.38 -10.58 -24.62
CA PHE A 16 14.27 -10.77 -23.68
C PHE A 16 14.56 -11.87 -22.64
N CYS A 17 15.30 -12.93 -23.02
CA CYS A 17 15.80 -13.95 -22.11
C CYS A 17 16.81 -13.36 -21.11
N ASP A 18 17.78 -12.57 -21.60
CA ASP A 18 18.80 -11.91 -20.77
C ASP A 18 18.17 -10.92 -19.77
N ASP A 19 17.23 -10.10 -20.24
CA ASP A 19 16.49 -9.13 -19.40
C ASP A 19 15.69 -9.83 -18.27
N ASN A 20 15.31 -11.10 -18.46
CA ASN A 20 14.58 -11.89 -17.47
C ASN A 20 15.47 -12.94 -16.74
N GLY A 21 16.78 -12.91 -16.95
CA GLY A 21 17.73 -13.81 -16.29
C GLY A 21 17.55 -15.29 -16.61
N ILE A 22 17.12 -15.62 -17.85
CA ILE A 22 16.78 -16.99 -18.29
C ILE A 22 17.68 -17.39 -19.45
N ALA A 23 18.21 -18.60 -19.39
CA ALA A 23 18.96 -19.19 -20.52
C ALA A 23 17.98 -19.59 -21.62
N ILE A 24 18.25 -19.17 -22.87
CA ILE A 24 17.38 -19.44 -24.02
C ILE A 24 17.28 -20.95 -24.31
N GLU A 25 18.33 -21.72 -24.02
CA GLU A 25 18.37 -23.18 -24.12
C GLU A 25 17.33 -23.85 -23.21
N MET A 26 17.11 -23.28 -22.04
CA MET A 26 16.09 -23.76 -21.09
C MET A 26 14.69 -23.59 -21.67
N VAL A 27 14.42 -22.44 -22.30
CA VAL A 27 13.13 -22.16 -22.95
C VAL A 27 12.91 -23.08 -24.14
N ALA A 28 13.94 -23.24 -25.00
CA ALA A 28 13.90 -24.11 -26.17
C ALA A 28 13.60 -25.57 -25.79
N LYS A 29 14.29 -26.08 -24.77
CA LYS A 29 14.05 -27.41 -24.21
C LYS A 29 12.65 -27.58 -23.63
N ALA A 30 12.17 -26.60 -22.86
CA ALA A 30 10.87 -26.68 -22.24
C ALA A 30 9.70 -26.63 -23.21
N LEU A 31 9.84 -25.86 -24.30
CA LEU A 31 8.83 -25.76 -25.36
C LEU A 31 9.02 -26.78 -26.47
N SER A 32 10.10 -27.58 -26.42
CA SER A 32 10.49 -28.51 -27.49
C SER A 32 10.58 -27.83 -28.86
N LYS A 33 11.11 -26.62 -28.91
CA LYS A 33 11.29 -25.80 -30.11
C LYS A 33 12.78 -25.62 -30.42
N SER A 34 13.14 -25.70 -31.71
CA SER A 34 14.48 -25.45 -32.18
C SER A 34 14.79 -23.98 -32.48
N PHE A 35 13.75 -23.14 -32.56
CA PHE A 35 13.87 -21.70 -32.78
C PHE A 35 12.75 -20.98 -32.06
N LEU A 36 13.09 -19.89 -31.32
CA LEU A 36 12.18 -19.17 -30.41
C LEU A 36 11.94 -17.73 -30.87
N SER A 37 10.69 -17.30 -30.77
CA SER A 37 10.28 -15.88 -30.83
C SER A 37 10.19 -15.29 -29.45
N VAL A 38 9.99 -13.96 -29.34
CA VAL A 38 9.73 -13.26 -28.06
C VAL A 38 8.45 -13.78 -27.42
N GLU A 39 7.42 -14.06 -28.23
CA GLU A 39 6.14 -14.59 -27.76
C GLU A 39 6.30 -15.97 -27.11
N ASP A 40 7.22 -16.80 -27.63
CA ASP A 40 7.54 -18.12 -27.05
C ASP A 40 8.17 -17.97 -25.66
N VAL A 41 9.08 -17.01 -25.50
CA VAL A 41 9.71 -16.73 -24.20
C VAL A 41 8.68 -16.17 -23.22
N GLN A 42 7.80 -15.27 -23.67
CA GLN A 42 6.69 -14.77 -22.85
C GLN A 42 5.73 -15.88 -22.42
N LEU A 43 5.38 -16.78 -23.35
CA LEU A 43 4.53 -17.92 -23.04
C LEU A 43 5.18 -18.86 -22.01
N PHE A 44 6.48 -19.12 -22.14
CA PHE A 44 7.23 -19.91 -21.17
C PHE A 44 7.21 -19.27 -19.78
N LEU A 45 7.47 -17.95 -19.67
CA LEU A 45 7.44 -17.22 -18.41
C LEU A 45 6.06 -17.26 -17.75
N ASN A 46 5.01 -17.02 -18.54
CA ASN A 46 3.64 -17.08 -18.08
C ASN A 46 3.27 -18.50 -17.59
N THR A 47 3.75 -19.53 -18.28
CA THR A 47 3.52 -20.94 -17.90
C THR A 47 4.29 -21.31 -16.63
N GLN A 48 5.50 -20.81 -16.44
CA GLN A 48 6.29 -21.01 -15.21
C GLN A 48 5.62 -20.34 -14.01
N SER A 49 5.14 -19.10 -14.18
CA SER A 49 4.39 -18.37 -13.16
C SER A 49 3.11 -19.10 -12.80
N SER A 50 2.37 -19.59 -13.80
CA SER A 50 1.15 -20.40 -13.60
C SER A 50 1.44 -21.73 -12.90
N ARG A 51 2.51 -22.43 -13.25
CA ARG A 51 2.91 -23.68 -12.58
C ARG A 51 3.33 -23.49 -11.13
N LYS A 52 4.01 -22.38 -10.81
CA LYS A 52 4.37 -22.04 -9.44
C LYS A 52 3.11 -21.71 -8.62
N TYR A 53 2.17 -21.01 -9.22
CA TYR A 53 0.86 -20.71 -8.62
C TYR A 53 0.01 -21.99 -8.46
N GLU A 54 -0.03 -22.87 -9.46
CA GLU A 54 -0.72 -24.16 -9.39
C GLU A 54 -0.08 -25.11 -8.34
N SER A 55 1.23 -25.08 -8.14
CA SER A 55 1.89 -25.91 -7.11
C SER A 55 1.51 -25.46 -5.69
N ILE A 56 1.37 -24.14 -5.46
CA ILE A 56 0.86 -23.59 -4.20
C ILE A 56 -0.62 -23.92 -4.07
N LYS A 57 -1.40 -23.74 -5.11
CA LYS A 57 -2.82 -24.07 -5.17
C LYS A 57 -3.10 -25.55 -4.92
N SER A 58 -2.27 -26.45 -5.45
CA SER A 58 -2.41 -27.91 -5.23
C SER A 58 -2.09 -28.35 -3.80
N GLN A 59 -1.15 -27.68 -3.12
CA GLN A 59 -0.87 -27.96 -1.70
C GLN A 59 -1.97 -27.42 -0.78
N VAL A 60 -2.56 -26.28 -1.11
CA VAL A 60 -3.65 -25.65 -0.35
C VAL A 60 -4.96 -26.39 -0.59
N SER A 61 -5.29 -26.77 -1.83
CA SER A 61 -6.54 -27.42 -2.20
C SER A 61 -6.75 -28.74 -1.47
N LYS A 62 -5.69 -29.51 -1.20
CA LYS A 62 -5.79 -30.80 -0.50
C LYS A 62 -6.41 -30.72 0.90
N TYR A 63 -6.26 -29.56 1.57
CA TYR A 63 -6.78 -29.36 2.93
C TYR A 63 -8.03 -28.47 2.98
N TRP A 64 -8.31 -27.70 1.92
CA TRP A 64 -9.38 -26.70 1.90
C TRP A 64 -10.50 -27.03 0.91
N ASP A 65 -10.32 -28.09 0.09
CA ASP A 65 -11.35 -28.57 -0.82
C ASP A 65 -12.31 -29.51 -0.06
N ILE A 66 -13.24 -28.88 0.67
CA ILE A 66 -14.22 -29.54 1.49
C ILE A 66 -15.58 -29.39 0.81
N ASP A 67 -16.34 -30.49 0.70
CA ASP A 67 -17.74 -30.44 0.29
C ASP A 67 -18.60 -29.82 1.41
N HIS A 68 -18.77 -28.51 1.35
CA HIS A 68 -19.58 -27.80 2.35
C HIS A 68 -21.07 -28.19 2.33
N ALA A 69 -21.60 -28.71 1.19
CA ALA A 69 -22.97 -29.18 1.11
C ALA A 69 -23.28 -30.39 2.00
N ALA A 70 -22.24 -31.16 2.35
CA ALA A 70 -22.36 -32.25 3.29
C ALA A 70 -22.71 -31.82 4.73
N PHE A 71 -22.51 -30.54 5.07
CA PHE A 71 -22.74 -29.99 6.41
C PHE A 71 -24.03 -29.15 6.52
N GLY A 72 -24.67 -28.82 5.41
CA GLY A 72 -25.90 -28.02 5.40
C GLY A 72 -26.16 -27.30 4.10
N GLU A 73 -27.19 -26.49 4.11
CA GLU A 73 -27.53 -25.65 2.94
C GLU A 73 -26.44 -24.62 2.66
N ILE A 74 -26.03 -24.49 1.41
CA ILE A 74 -24.99 -23.56 0.97
C ILE A 74 -25.52 -22.61 -0.12
N ARG A 75 -24.90 -21.42 -0.20
CA ARG A 75 -25.07 -20.48 -1.29
C ARG A 75 -23.72 -20.25 -1.96
N ILE A 76 -23.65 -20.41 -3.27
CA ILE A 76 -22.43 -20.22 -4.06
C ILE A 76 -22.57 -18.94 -4.88
N GLU A 77 -21.57 -18.06 -4.78
CA GLU A 77 -21.45 -16.85 -5.59
C GLU A 77 -20.09 -16.83 -6.31
N SER A 78 -20.07 -16.35 -7.53
CA SER A 78 -18.81 -16.17 -8.26
C SER A 78 -18.07 -14.92 -7.79
N VAL A 79 -16.73 -15.04 -7.61
CA VAL A 79 -15.86 -13.90 -7.30
C VAL A 79 -15.71 -13.03 -8.55
N ASP A 80 -15.97 -11.73 -8.43
CA ASP A 80 -15.81 -10.77 -9.52
C ASP A 80 -14.33 -10.52 -9.88
N ASN A 81 -14.08 -9.95 -11.06
CA ASN A 81 -12.71 -9.74 -11.56
C ASN A 81 -11.88 -8.76 -10.72
N PHE A 82 -12.51 -7.73 -10.14
CA PHE A 82 -11.81 -6.79 -9.28
C PHE A 82 -11.30 -7.48 -8.01
N SER A 83 -12.16 -8.28 -7.38
CA SER A 83 -11.81 -9.08 -6.20
C SER A 83 -10.70 -10.10 -6.49
N LYS A 84 -10.70 -10.73 -7.69
CA LYS A 84 -9.63 -11.65 -8.11
C LYS A 84 -8.28 -10.94 -8.22
N ILE A 85 -8.22 -9.81 -8.93
CA ILE A 85 -6.99 -9.01 -9.08
C ILE A 85 -6.49 -8.53 -7.71
N THR A 86 -7.39 -8.09 -6.84
CA THR A 86 -7.05 -7.66 -5.48
C THR A 86 -6.45 -8.81 -4.68
N ALA A 87 -7.05 -10.00 -4.74
CA ALA A 87 -6.55 -11.19 -4.05
C ALA A 87 -5.14 -11.58 -4.54
N GLU A 88 -4.90 -11.55 -5.85
CA GLU A 88 -3.59 -11.84 -6.45
C GLU A 88 -2.53 -10.84 -5.95
N ASN A 89 -2.81 -9.54 -6.02
CA ASN A 89 -1.89 -8.50 -5.57
C ASN A 89 -1.57 -8.59 -4.08
N LEU A 90 -2.59 -8.79 -3.23
CA LEU A 90 -2.40 -8.91 -1.78
C LEU A 90 -1.63 -10.19 -1.43
N THR A 91 -1.93 -11.31 -2.08
CA THR A 91 -1.20 -12.56 -1.88
C THR A 91 0.28 -12.40 -2.26
N ALA A 92 0.56 -11.79 -3.41
CA ALA A 92 1.93 -11.53 -3.84
C ALA A 92 2.67 -10.60 -2.85
N ALA A 93 2.02 -9.55 -2.36
CA ALA A 93 2.59 -8.63 -1.38
C ALA A 93 3.00 -9.35 -0.10
N VAL A 94 2.11 -10.16 0.47
CA VAL A 94 2.37 -10.89 1.73
C VAL A 94 3.45 -11.96 1.57
N GLN A 95 3.53 -12.61 0.40
CA GLN A 95 4.55 -13.64 0.13
C GLN A 95 5.94 -13.06 -0.09
N VAL A 96 6.05 -11.86 -0.68
CA VAL A 96 7.34 -11.28 -1.10
C VAL A 96 7.90 -10.31 -0.06
N ILE A 97 7.04 -9.61 0.68
CA ILE A 97 7.46 -8.55 1.60
C ILE A 97 7.47 -9.09 3.04
N PRO A 98 8.66 -9.30 3.66
CA PRO A 98 8.75 -9.57 5.09
C PRO A 98 8.38 -8.29 5.85
N SER A 99 7.10 -8.10 6.12
CA SER A 99 6.58 -6.91 6.78
C SER A 99 6.66 -7.02 8.30
N VAL A 100 6.99 -5.89 8.93
CA VAL A 100 6.90 -5.69 10.39
C VAL A 100 5.98 -4.51 10.64
N THR A 101 5.22 -4.56 11.72
CA THR A 101 4.34 -3.46 12.14
C THR A 101 4.82 -2.87 13.46
N HIS A 102 4.99 -1.56 13.49
CA HIS A 102 5.31 -0.76 14.67
C HIS A 102 4.16 0.20 14.96
N GLY A 103 3.65 0.20 16.17
CA GLY A 103 2.48 1.01 16.52
C GLY A 103 2.64 1.79 17.81
N ASP A 104 2.09 3.02 17.84
CA ASP A 104 2.08 3.88 19.02
C ASP A 104 0.79 4.73 19.07
N ASN A 105 0.52 5.34 20.25
CA ASN A 105 -0.62 6.22 20.49
C ASN A 105 -0.15 7.67 20.59
N PHE A 106 -0.61 8.51 19.67
CA PHE A 106 -0.19 9.92 19.63
C PHE A 106 -1.31 10.86 20.06
N SER A 107 -0.95 11.89 20.85
CA SER A 107 -1.87 12.95 21.22
C SER A 107 -2.41 13.70 20.00
N ILE A 108 -3.72 13.92 19.98
CA ILE A 108 -4.37 14.75 18.97
C ILE A 108 -5.20 15.89 19.62
N GLN A 109 -4.95 16.15 20.89
CA GLN A 109 -5.76 17.13 21.66
C GLN A 109 -5.74 18.50 20.97
N LYS A 110 -4.57 19.04 20.67
CA LYS A 110 -4.44 20.35 20.00
C LYS A 110 -5.09 20.39 18.61
N ILE A 111 -4.94 19.31 17.81
CA ILE A 111 -5.63 19.20 16.51
C ILE A 111 -7.15 19.17 16.71
N ASN A 112 -7.63 18.44 17.70
CA ASN A 112 -9.05 18.36 17.95
C ASN A 112 -9.62 19.72 18.38
N ASP A 113 -8.94 20.44 19.26
CA ASP A 113 -9.32 21.78 19.70
C ASP A 113 -9.34 22.77 18.53
N PHE A 114 -8.30 22.76 17.68
CA PHE A 114 -8.25 23.55 16.45
C PHE A 114 -9.40 23.21 15.51
N ARG A 115 -9.68 21.92 15.30
CA ARG A 115 -10.81 21.48 14.47
C ARG A 115 -12.16 21.98 14.97
N GLN A 116 -12.37 21.97 16.27
CA GLN A 116 -13.63 22.47 16.86
C GLN A 116 -13.83 23.97 16.60
N GLN A 117 -12.75 24.75 16.61
CA GLN A 117 -12.81 26.20 16.38
C GLN A 117 -13.24 26.56 14.96
N ILE A 118 -12.72 25.84 13.94
CA ILE A 118 -12.92 26.19 12.53
C ILE A 118 -13.96 25.31 11.81
N LYS A 119 -14.51 24.31 12.50
CA LYS A 119 -15.40 23.30 11.92
C LYS A 119 -16.64 23.90 11.24
N GLU A 120 -17.31 24.82 11.90
CA GLU A 120 -18.54 25.43 11.37
C GLU A 120 -18.26 26.34 10.18
N GLU A 121 -17.17 27.09 10.18
CA GLU A 121 -16.74 27.89 9.03
C GLU A 121 -16.47 27.03 7.80
N LEU A 122 -15.71 25.94 7.97
CA LEU A 122 -15.41 25.03 6.86
C LEU A 122 -16.65 24.27 6.35
N LYS A 123 -17.59 23.97 7.25
CA LYS A 123 -18.86 23.34 6.87
C LYS A 123 -19.73 24.27 6.01
N GLN A 124 -19.73 25.58 6.28
CA GLN A 124 -20.41 26.57 5.41
C GLN A 124 -19.79 26.62 4.01
N GLN A 125 -18.49 26.29 3.88
CA GLN A 125 -17.78 26.17 2.61
C GLN A 125 -17.90 24.77 1.98
N ASN A 126 -18.79 23.88 2.47
CA ASN A 126 -18.92 22.47 2.06
C ASN A 126 -17.65 21.64 2.24
N ARG A 127 -16.77 22.01 3.17
CA ARG A 127 -15.54 21.29 3.52
C ARG A 127 -15.72 20.47 4.79
N ASN A 128 -15.47 19.16 4.70
CA ASN A 128 -15.56 18.27 5.87
C ASN A 128 -14.19 18.06 6.51
N LEU A 129 -13.93 18.76 7.61
CA LEU A 129 -12.66 18.68 8.34
C LEU A 129 -12.61 17.46 9.26
N THR A 130 -11.93 16.41 8.81
CA THR A 130 -11.61 15.21 9.59
C THR A 130 -10.16 15.25 10.13
N LEU A 131 -9.75 14.24 10.88
CA LEU A 131 -8.37 14.09 11.35
C LEU A 131 -7.39 13.76 10.21
N LEU A 132 -7.87 13.03 9.17
CA LEU A 132 -7.04 12.46 8.13
C LEU A 132 -6.20 13.49 7.34
N PRO A 133 -6.70 14.68 6.95
CA PRO A 133 -5.88 15.72 6.30
C PRO A 133 -4.65 16.12 7.10
N PHE A 134 -4.75 16.22 8.43
CA PHE A 134 -3.62 16.53 9.30
C PHE A 134 -2.58 15.41 9.31
N ILE A 135 -3.02 14.16 9.40
CA ILE A 135 -2.14 12.99 9.32
C ILE A 135 -1.43 12.96 7.96
N ILE A 136 -2.14 13.16 6.86
CA ILE A 136 -1.57 13.21 5.50
C ILE A 136 -0.52 14.31 5.39
N LYS A 137 -0.78 15.49 5.93
CA LYS A 137 0.18 16.61 5.92
C LYS A 137 1.40 16.32 6.79
N ALA A 138 1.22 15.72 7.97
CA ALA A 138 2.31 15.28 8.83
C ALA A 138 3.18 14.23 8.12
N MET A 139 2.57 13.19 7.53
CA MET A 139 3.28 12.19 6.73
C MET A 139 4.13 12.82 5.62
N ALA A 140 3.57 13.76 4.88
CA ALA A 140 4.29 14.41 3.78
C ALA A 140 5.51 15.21 4.28
N LYS A 141 5.41 15.90 5.41
CA LYS A 141 6.54 16.59 6.03
C LYS A 141 7.59 15.61 6.58
N SER A 142 7.14 14.50 7.18
CA SER A 142 8.05 13.46 7.67
C SER A 142 8.79 12.76 6.54
N LEU A 143 8.13 12.46 5.41
CA LEU A 143 8.79 11.83 4.25
C LEU A 143 9.95 12.67 3.68
N LYS A 144 9.91 14.00 3.80
CA LYS A 144 11.05 14.87 3.43
C LYS A 144 12.28 14.63 4.30
N GLN A 145 12.09 14.30 5.58
CA GLN A 145 13.18 14.05 6.51
C GLN A 145 13.66 12.59 6.46
N PHE A 146 12.80 11.68 6.01
CA PHE A 146 13.07 10.25 5.95
C PHE A 146 13.00 9.72 4.50
N PRO A 147 13.90 10.16 3.60
CA PRO A 147 13.81 9.85 2.16
C PRO A 147 13.87 8.35 1.86
N LYS A 148 14.49 7.55 2.73
CA LYS A 148 14.55 6.08 2.57
C LYS A 148 13.16 5.43 2.66
N ILE A 149 12.22 6.03 3.38
CA ILE A 149 10.82 5.56 3.43
C ILE A 149 10.07 5.98 2.15
N ASN A 150 10.46 7.12 1.54
CA ASN A 150 9.95 7.59 0.27
C ASN A 150 10.72 6.98 -0.92
N ALA A 151 10.92 5.67 -0.89
CA ALA A 151 11.59 4.93 -1.94
C ALA A 151 10.78 3.71 -2.38
N SER A 152 11.26 3.02 -3.39
CA SER A 152 10.79 1.70 -3.81
C SER A 152 11.99 0.79 -4.03
N LEU A 153 11.84 -0.50 -3.74
CA LEU A 153 12.83 -1.52 -4.09
C LEU A 153 12.60 -1.94 -5.54
N SER A 154 13.65 -2.03 -6.35
CA SER A 154 13.54 -2.55 -7.71
C SER A 154 13.10 -4.02 -7.71
N HIS A 155 12.56 -4.49 -8.83
CA HIS A 155 12.02 -5.84 -8.96
C HIS A 155 13.05 -6.94 -8.64
N ASP A 156 14.32 -6.72 -9.05
CA ASP A 156 15.47 -7.60 -8.77
C ASP A 156 15.99 -7.51 -7.32
N GLY A 157 15.51 -6.51 -6.56
CA GLY A 157 15.97 -6.25 -5.20
C GLY A 157 17.33 -5.56 -5.08
N GLU A 158 17.96 -5.17 -6.19
CA GLU A 158 19.33 -4.64 -6.21
C GLU A 158 19.41 -3.12 -6.08
N LYS A 159 18.31 -2.40 -6.40
CA LYS A 159 18.30 -0.94 -6.43
C LYS A 159 17.22 -0.37 -5.55
N LEU A 160 17.55 0.71 -4.85
CA LEU A 160 16.60 1.53 -4.11
C LEU A 160 16.31 2.80 -4.93
N ILE A 161 15.06 2.95 -5.35
CA ILE A 161 14.58 4.04 -6.19
C ILE A 161 13.97 5.12 -5.30
N TYR A 162 14.71 6.20 -5.05
CA TYR A 162 14.23 7.34 -4.25
C TYR A 162 13.29 8.22 -5.09
N LYS A 163 12.16 8.58 -4.50
CA LYS A 163 11.15 9.42 -5.15
C LYS A 163 11.37 10.88 -4.77
N ASN A 164 11.59 11.76 -5.77
CA ASN A 164 11.71 13.20 -5.56
C ASN A 164 10.34 13.92 -5.52
N TYR A 165 9.27 13.16 -5.38
CA TYR A 165 7.90 13.62 -5.21
C TYR A 165 7.30 12.99 -3.95
N ILE A 166 6.27 13.62 -3.39
CA ILE A 166 5.55 13.09 -2.23
C ILE A 166 4.07 13.00 -2.59
N HIS A 167 3.63 11.79 -2.87
CA HIS A 167 2.25 11.44 -3.20
C HIS A 167 1.72 10.48 -2.15
N ILE A 168 0.53 10.74 -1.63
CA ILE A 168 -0.05 9.91 -0.56
C ILE A 168 -1.25 9.14 -1.13
N GLY A 169 -1.14 7.80 -1.12
CA GLY A 169 -2.26 6.92 -1.37
C GLY A 169 -3.25 6.94 -0.20
N VAL A 170 -4.53 6.94 -0.49
CA VAL A 170 -5.57 6.90 0.53
C VAL A 170 -6.47 5.70 0.28
N ALA A 171 -6.42 4.70 1.17
CA ALA A 171 -7.28 3.53 1.05
C ALA A 171 -8.75 3.91 1.33
N MET A 172 -9.62 3.63 0.38
CA MET A 172 -11.05 3.98 0.44
C MET A 172 -11.92 2.75 0.16
N GLN A 173 -12.79 2.43 1.11
CA GLN A 173 -13.81 1.40 0.92
C GLN A 173 -14.92 1.90 -0.01
N THR A 174 -15.27 1.10 -1.00
CA THR A 174 -16.38 1.33 -1.92
C THR A 174 -17.33 0.13 -1.97
N ASN A 175 -18.47 0.28 -2.65
CA ASN A 175 -19.42 -0.82 -2.84
C ASN A 175 -18.89 -1.95 -3.75
N TYR A 176 -17.76 -1.71 -4.46
CA TYR A 176 -17.15 -2.66 -5.40
C TYR A 176 -15.75 -3.10 -4.95
N GLY A 177 -15.34 -2.73 -3.74
CA GLY A 177 -14.06 -3.12 -3.14
C GLY A 177 -13.25 -1.95 -2.61
N LEU A 178 -12.03 -2.25 -2.17
CA LEU A 178 -11.06 -1.27 -1.65
C LEU A 178 -10.24 -0.70 -2.80
N VAL A 179 -10.23 0.62 -2.92
CA VAL A 179 -9.41 1.35 -3.92
C VAL A 179 -8.43 2.28 -3.22
N VAL A 180 -7.31 2.58 -3.87
CA VAL A 180 -6.26 3.46 -3.32
C VAL A 180 -5.99 4.62 -4.29
N PRO A 181 -6.87 5.63 -4.34
CA PRO A 181 -6.55 6.86 -5.08
C PRO A 181 -5.43 7.64 -4.39
N VAL A 182 -4.76 8.50 -5.17
CA VAL A 182 -3.51 9.16 -4.78
C VAL A 182 -3.65 10.68 -4.81
N ILE A 183 -3.38 11.32 -3.68
CA ILE A 183 -3.20 12.76 -3.59
C ILE A 183 -1.77 13.08 -4.02
N ARG A 184 -1.61 13.84 -5.10
CA ARG A 184 -0.30 14.14 -5.66
C ARG A 184 0.30 15.41 -5.08
N ASN A 185 1.64 15.44 -4.95
CA ASN A 185 2.42 16.62 -4.49
C ASN A 185 1.92 17.18 -3.15
N VAL A 186 1.65 16.32 -2.17
CA VAL A 186 1.10 16.70 -0.86
C VAL A 186 2.02 17.68 -0.11
N ASP A 187 3.32 17.59 -0.34
CA ASP A 187 4.31 18.49 0.24
C ASP A 187 4.13 19.95 -0.19
N LYS A 188 3.56 20.18 -1.38
CA LYS A 188 3.30 21.51 -1.96
C LYS A 188 1.90 22.04 -1.66
N LYS A 189 1.03 21.23 -1.06
CA LYS A 189 -0.37 21.56 -0.79
C LYS A 189 -0.55 22.08 0.63
N ASN A 190 -1.41 23.07 0.80
CA ASN A 190 -1.91 23.47 2.10
C ASN A 190 -3.00 22.50 2.61
N LEU A 191 -3.47 22.69 3.83
CA LEU A 191 -4.44 21.79 4.45
C LEU A 191 -5.80 21.81 3.72
N LEU A 192 -6.25 22.97 3.23
CA LEU A 192 -7.53 23.09 2.53
C LEU A 192 -7.51 22.37 1.18
N GLU A 193 -6.41 22.47 0.44
CA GLU A 193 -6.22 21.75 -0.82
C GLU A 193 -6.23 20.23 -0.60
N ILE A 194 -5.67 19.74 0.51
CA ILE A 194 -5.72 18.31 0.87
C ILE A 194 -7.16 17.88 1.19
N ILE A 195 -7.93 18.73 1.89
CA ILE A 195 -9.34 18.47 2.19
C ILE A 195 -10.15 18.37 0.89
N ASP A 196 -9.96 19.31 -0.02
CA ASP A 196 -10.67 19.36 -1.30
C ASP A 196 -10.34 18.14 -2.17
N ASP A 197 -9.06 17.75 -2.26
CA ASP A 197 -8.63 16.53 -2.95
C ASP A 197 -9.25 15.27 -2.36
N LEU A 198 -9.24 15.13 -1.03
CA LEU A 198 -9.86 14.00 -0.35
C LEU A 198 -11.35 13.88 -0.64
N GLN A 199 -12.08 15.00 -0.61
CA GLN A 199 -13.51 15.03 -0.92
C GLN A 199 -13.78 14.65 -2.37
N ASN A 200 -13.00 15.20 -3.31
CA ASN A 200 -13.11 14.91 -4.73
C ASN A 200 -12.82 13.41 -5.00
N LEU A 201 -11.69 12.89 -4.53
CA LEU A 201 -11.32 11.49 -4.71
C LEU A 201 -12.34 10.54 -4.07
N THR A 202 -12.89 10.89 -2.89
CA THR A 202 -13.95 10.11 -2.25
C THR A 202 -15.21 10.06 -3.10
N THR A 203 -15.59 11.18 -3.70
CA THR A 203 -16.77 11.26 -4.59
C THR A 203 -16.55 10.44 -5.86
N LEU A 204 -15.39 10.56 -6.49
CA LEU A 204 -15.02 9.79 -7.67
C LEU A 204 -14.95 8.28 -7.38
N ALA A 205 -14.39 7.89 -6.23
CA ALA A 205 -14.32 6.50 -5.80
C ALA A 205 -15.73 5.91 -5.63
N ARG A 206 -16.60 6.57 -4.87
CA ARG A 206 -17.97 6.09 -4.62
C ARG A 206 -18.81 5.99 -5.90
N SER A 207 -18.58 6.88 -6.85
CA SER A 207 -19.30 6.91 -8.14
C SER A 207 -18.67 6.04 -9.23
N LYS A 208 -17.63 5.27 -8.95
CA LYS A 208 -16.86 4.45 -9.92
C LYS A 208 -16.25 5.29 -11.07
N LYS A 209 -15.89 6.55 -10.79
CA LYS A 209 -15.35 7.48 -11.79
C LYS A 209 -13.85 7.74 -11.64
N LEU A 210 -13.15 6.96 -10.80
CA LEU A 210 -11.70 7.00 -10.74
C LEU A 210 -11.11 6.61 -12.10
N LYS A 211 -10.15 7.41 -12.56
CA LYS A 211 -9.39 7.15 -13.79
C LYS A 211 -7.98 6.69 -13.43
N GLN A 212 -7.21 6.22 -14.42
CA GLN A 212 -5.82 5.79 -14.25
C GLN A 212 -4.94 6.91 -13.64
N GLU A 213 -5.18 8.16 -13.98
CA GLU A 213 -4.46 9.32 -13.43
C GLU A 213 -4.63 9.51 -11.91
N HIS A 214 -5.71 8.98 -11.34
CA HIS A 214 -5.97 9.03 -9.88
C HIS A 214 -5.30 7.88 -9.12
N LEU A 215 -4.73 6.90 -9.81
CA LEU A 215 -4.21 5.67 -9.22
C LEU A 215 -2.69 5.56 -9.41
N GLY A 216 -2.04 4.78 -8.55
CA GLY A 216 -0.63 4.45 -8.66
C GLY A 216 0.34 5.60 -8.39
N GLY A 217 1.62 5.26 -8.19
CA GLY A 217 2.71 6.21 -7.96
C GLY A 217 2.73 6.84 -6.58
N ALA A 218 2.07 6.27 -5.58
CA ALA A 218 2.15 6.75 -4.21
C ALA A 218 3.56 6.57 -3.62
N SER A 219 3.91 7.47 -2.71
CA SER A 219 5.09 7.38 -1.85
C SER A 219 4.85 6.38 -0.72
N ILE A 220 3.71 6.53 -0.07
CA ILE A 220 3.19 5.72 1.03
C ILE A 220 1.68 5.80 1.00
N THR A 221 1.01 4.76 1.43
CA THR A 221 -0.46 4.74 1.59
C THR A 221 -0.85 4.97 3.05
N VAL A 222 -1.95 5.71 3.27
CA VAL A 222 -2.65 5.75 4.55
C VAL A 222 -3.98 5.01 4.44
N THR A 223 -4.25 4.16 5.42
CA THR A 223 -5.53 3.45 5.55
C THR A 223 -6.16 3.77 6.89
N SER A 224 -7.43 4.13 6.90
CA SER A 224 -8.13 4.52 8.12
C SER A 224 -9.41 3.72 8.30
N LEU A 225 -9.55 3.09 9.46
CA LEU A 225 -10.79 2.41 9.86
C LEU A 225 -11.86 3.40 10.36
N GLY A 226 -11.52 4.68 10.49
CA GLY A 226 -12.44 5.73 10.92
C GLY A 226 -13.02 5.47 12.30
N LYS A 227 -14.37 5.46 12.39
CA LYS A 227 -15.11 5.21 13.64
C LYS A 227 -15.46 3.73 13.85
N ILE A 228 -15.09 2.85 12.93
CA ILE A 228 -15.35 1.41 13.02
C ILE A 228 -14.47 0.83 14.13
N ALA A 229 -14.86 -0.29 14.70
CA ALA A 229 -14.15 -0.94 15.81
C ALA A 229 -12.71 -1.34 15.43
N GLY A 230 -11.83 -1.42 16.42
CA GLY A 230 -10.43 -1.80 16.29
C GLY A 230 -9.51 -0.73 16.90
N LEU A 231 -8.67 -1.15 17.83
CA LEU A 231 -7.65 -0.28 18.44
C LEU A 231 -6.32 -0.38 17.71
N ARG A 232 -6.06 -1.51 17.07
CA ARG A 232 -4.83 -1.81 16.33
C ARG A 232 -5.14 -2.72 15.17
N PHE A 233 -4.38 -2.60 14.10
CA PHE A 233 -4.42 -3.53 12.97
C PHE A 233 -3.10 -3.47 12.20
N THR A 234 -2.82 -4.51 11.43
CA THR A 234 -1.62 -4.63 10.60
C THR A 234 -2.01 -4.45 9.14
N PRO A 235 -1.89 -3.26 8.56
CA PRO A 235 -2.20 -3.06 7.15
C PRO A 235 -1.17 -3.76 6.25
N ILE A 236 -1.64 -4.32 5.14
CA ILE A 236 -0.77 -4.93 4.13
C ILE A 236 -0.17 -3.81 3.27
N ILE A 237 1.14 -3.84 3.07
CA ILE A 237 1.86 -2.88 2.24
C ILE A 237 1.36 -2.99 0.80
N ASN A 238 1.17 -1.85 0.14
CA ASN A 238 0.73 -1.76 -1.25
C ASN A 238 1.95 -1.58 -2.19
N PRO A 239 2.51 -2.64 -2.80
CA PRO A 239 3.68 -2.51 -3.65
C PRO A 239 3.46 -1.55 -4.83
N PRO A 240 4.48 -0.81 -5.28
CA PRO A 240 5.90 -0.83 -4.87
C PRO A 240 6.25 0.11 -3.72
N GLU A 241 5.29 0.47 -2.87
CA GLU A 241 5.54 1.25 -1.67
C GLU A 241 6.31 0.42 -0.62
N LEU A 242 7.11 1.07 0.22
CA LEU A 242 7.87 0.42 1.29
C LEU A 242 7.15 0.43 2.63
N ALA A 243 6.06 1.20 2.77
CA ALA A 243 5.32 1.29 4.01
C ALA A 243 3.86 1.70 3.77
N ILE A 244 3.03 1.42 4.77
CA ILE A 244 1.63 1.84 4.85
C ILE A 244 1.31 2.25 6.28
N LEU A 245 0.61 3.37 6.46
CA LEU A 245 0.20 3.87 7.76
C LEU A 245 -1.27 3.52 8.03
N GLY A 246 -1.51 2.74 9.06
CA GLY A 246 -2.83 2.45 9.61
C GLY A 246 -3.25 3.51 10.63
N VAL A 247 -4.49 3.98 10.53
CA VAL A 247 -5.09 4.94 11.45
C VAL A 247 -6.32 4.30 12.09
N SER A 248 -6.23 3.99 13.36
CA SER A 248 -7.31 3.38 14.13
C SER A 248 -8.26 4.43 14.73
N LYS A 249 -9.28 3.97 15.44
CA LYS A 249 -10.25 4.83 16.10
C LYS A 249 -9.58 5.64 17.22
N THR A 250 -9.85 6.95 17.27
CA THR A 250 -9.42 7.81 18.37
C THR A 250 -10.04 7.35 19.71
N LEU A 251 -9.28 7.48 20.78
CA LEU A 251 -9.67 7.10 22.12
C LEU A 251 -9.24 8.16 23.14
N ILE A 252 -9.84 8.13 24.32
CA ILE A 252 -9.44 8.96 25.46
C ILE A 252 -8.69 8.03 26.41
N GLU A 253 -7.42 8.36 26.69
CA GLU A 253 -6.58 7.63 27.64
C GLU A 253 -6.26 8.51 28.86
N PRO A 254 -6.18 7.93 30.06
CA PRO A 254 -5.66 8.62 31.22
C PRO A 254 -4.14 8.76 31.09
N VAL A 255 -3.65 9.99 31.14
CA VAL A 255 -2.22 10.29 31.07
C VAL A 255 -1.78 10.92 32.39
N TRP A 256 -0.71 10.39 32.98
CA TRP A 256 -0.12 10.91 34.20
C TRP A 256 0.67 12.19 33.91
N ASN A 257 0.32 13.29 34.55
CA ASN A 257 0.98 14.60 34.38
C ASN A 257 2.07 14.90 35.43
N GLY A 258 2.36 13.93 36.30
CA GLY A 258 3.26 14.08 37.44
C GLY A 258 2.53 14.26 38.80
N GLN A 259 1.22 14.52 38.77
CA GLN A 259 0.39 14.75 39.99
C GLN A 259 -0.91 13.94 39.95
N GLU A 260 -1.58 13.89 38.80
CA GLU A 260 -2.87 13.23 38.63
C GLU A 260 -3.01 12.67 37.20
N PHE A 261 -3.98 11.78 36.99
CA PHE A 261 -4.36 11.30 35.66
C PHE A 261 -5.32 12.28 34.98
N LEU A 262 -4.93 12.80 33.83
CA LEU A 262 -5.78 13.63 32.98
C LEU A 262 -6.25 12.89 31.75
N PRO A 263 -7.51 13.08 31.30
CA PRO A 263 -7.97 12.51 30.04
C PRO A 263 -7.29 13.19 28.85
N GLU A 264 -6.70 12.41 27.96
CA GLU A 264 -6.08 12.91 26.73
C GLU A 264 -6.64 12.18 25.51
N MET A 265 -7.00 12.92 24.47
CA MET A 265 -7.45 12.33 23.20
C MET A 265 -6.25 11.89 22.38
N LYS A 266 -6.21 10.61 22.05
CA LYS A 266 -5.15 10.00 21.27
C LYS A 266 -5.66 9.29 20.03
N VAL A 267 -4.77 9.13 19.04
CA VAL A 267 -4.97 8.31 17.86
C VAL A 267 -3.92 7.22 17.83
N PRO A 268 -4.32 5.94 17.77
CA PRO A 268 -3.39 4.86 17.50
C PRO A 268 -3.00 4.87 16.02
N LEU A 269 -1.69 4.83 15.76
CA LEU A 269 -1.10 4.71 14.44
C LEU A 269 -0.28 3.42 14.38
N ASP A 270 -0.41 2.67 13.29
CA ASP A 270 0.31 1.43 13.04
C ASP A 270 1.01 1.53 11.68
N LEU A 271 2.34 1.51 11.67
CA LEU A 271 3.17 1.54 10.46
C LEU A 271 3.61 0.12 10.12
N SER A 272 3.10 -0.44 9.02
CA SER A 272 3.69 -1.64 8.42
C SER A 272 4.72 -1.23 7.39
N TYR A 273 5.87 -1.89 7.39
CA TYR A 273 6.99 -1.56 6.51
C TYR A 273 7.77 -2.78 6.03
N ASP A 274 8.39 -2.67 4.86
CA ASP A 274 9.24 -3.69 4.26
C ASP A 274 10.58 -3.77 5.01
N HIS A 275 10.76 -4.84 5.79
CA HIS A 275 11.95 -4.99 6.63
C HIS A 275 13.23 -5.30 5.85
N ARG A 276 13.14 -5.56 4.54
CA ARG A 276 14.31 -5.65 3.66
C ARG A 276 15.02 -4.30 3.51
N VAL A 277 14.27 -3.19 3.64
CA VAL A 277 14.77 -1.83 3.42
C VAL A 277 14.71 -0.99 4.68
N ILE A 278 13.60 -1.05 5.43
CA ILE A 278 13.35 -0.23 6.61
C ILE A 278 13.58 -1.09 7.85
N ASN A 279 14.49 -0.66 8.72
CA ASN A 279 14.70 -1.31 10.03
C ASN A 279 13.85 -0.65 11.13
N GLY A 280 13.73 -1.31 12.28
CA GLY A 280 12.91 -0.84 13.39
C GLY A 280 13.29 0.55 13.92
N VAL A 281 14.58 0.90 13.93
CA VAL A 281 15.05 2.22 14.38
C VAL A 281 14.57 3.33 13.45
N LEU A 282 14.71 3.14 12.14
CA LEU A 282 14.22 4.10 11.15
C LEU A 282 12.70 4.25 11.21
N ALA A 283 11.97 3.12 11.34
CA ALA A 283 10.52 3.12 11.48
C ALA A 283 10.06 3.87 12.74
N SER A 284 10.76 3.65 13.88
CA SER A 284 10.48 4.32 15.15
C SER A 284 10.70 5.83 15.07
N HIS A 285 11.82 6.28 14.48
CA HIS A 285 12.09 7.71 14.29
C HIS A 285 11.03 8.37 13.37
N PHE A 286 10.66 7.71 12.29
CA PHE A 286 9.61 8.21 11.39
C PHE A 286 8.25 8.33 12.09
N MET A 287 7.85 7.31 12.85
CA MET A 287 6.61 7.34 13.63
C MET A 287 6.62 8.42 14.71
N THR A 288 7.72 8.58 15.41
CA THR A 288 7.92 9.63 16.42
C THR A 288 7.81 11.03 15.78
N ASP A 289 8.41 11.25 14.59
CA ASP A 289 8.32 12.52 13.87
C ASP A 289 6.88 12.81 13.43
N ILE A 290 6.15 11.82 12.88
CA ILE A 290 4.73 11.97 12.57
C ILE A 290 3.93 12.33 13.83
N GLY A 291 4.14 11.59 14.94
CA GLY A 291 3.45 11.82 16.19
C GLY A 291 3.69 13.22 16.76
N ASN A 292 4.94 13.69 16.73
CA ASN A 292 5.30 15.04 17.17
C ASN A 292 4.61 16.11 16.34
N ARG A 293 4.50 15.92 15.02
CA ARG A 293 3.80 16.85 14.11
C ARG A 293 2.30 16.87 14.36
N ILE A 294 1.72 15.72 14.64
CA ILE A 294 0.28 15.60 14.96
C ILE A 294 -0.01 16.24 16.33
N ALA A 295 0.85 16.02 17.32
CA ALA A 295 0.70 16.63 18.64
C ALA A 295 0.90 18.15 18.62
N ASN A 296 1.61 18.68 17.61
CA ASN A 296 1.93 20.11 17.47
C ASN A 296 1.55 20.59 16.07
N PRO A 297 0.25 20.93 15.84
CA PRO A 297 -0.28 21.28 14.52
C PRO A 297 0.42 22.50 13.87
N GLU A 298 1.03 23.38 14.65
CA GLU A 298 1.87 24.48 14.16
C GLU A 298 3.02 23.99 13.28
N LEU A 299 3.51 22.76 13.45
CA LEU A 299 4.57 22.17 12.64
C LEU A 299 4.10 21.72 11.25
N ILE A 300 2.79 21.62 11.03
CA ILE A 300 2.21 21.13 9.77
C ILE A 300 1.38 22.19 9.04
N LEU A 301 0.94 23.24 9.72
CA LEU A 301 0.10 24.31 9.14
C LEU A 301 0.91 25.43 8.49
N VAL A 302 2.22 25.51 8.78
CA VAL A 302 3.16 26.49 8.21
C VAL A 302 3.84 25.93 6.99
#